data_c85e8a887da81e0cb25a470a1c29de22
#
_entry.id   c85e8a887da81e0cb25a470a1c29de22
#
_cell.length_a   1.000
_cell.length_b   1.000
_cell.length_c   1.000
_cell.angle_alpha   90.00
_cell.angle_beta   90.00
_cell.angle_gamma   90.00
#
_symmetry.space_group_name_H-M   'P 1'
#
loop_
_entity.id
_entity.type
_entity.pdbx_description
1 polymer ?
#
loop_
_entity_poly.entity_id
_entity_poly.type
_entity_poly.pdbx_seq_one_letter_code
_entity_poly.pdbx_strand_id
1 'polypeptide(L)'
;MQVDTNTFAIAYWDYGNGAYINTFDVSADGATVTRKKDHFQHNSGSNAGKYNSFIKLNSTIYVLAYQDNSTRGIIKTFTISDDGATITQKDTEYLLGSATNGDAKMQYNSLVKVDDNTVAVAFEGASGHGYIAATNVNASTGEITGAGANKYTALLKHDGVQGKHNSLVKMGSGKYVLAYSGASNDGYLQSFTIADDGLSISEIASLEHDNADSYHNQLLPLGDEALLLSYQGVDSDGFIKSFSIDANGGQITQVEVKEHDTSYGGIQSLVDLDGNTFVLSYQGAGYDGFIKTFNVRAADQSAPAIISSSIAADNSTISVTFNEDTYAVSNGTGALETADFALSISGGFATLTSATPTSISLSGKTYTLGIGLASPGSGAETITVSPVANSIFDLAGNASATSQNNNAKTTIDKLGPPITGVVVANDNSTAAVTFAEAAYPSAANSGNLVAADFKLFIT
;
A
#
# COMPACT_ATOMS: atom_id res chain seq x y z
N MET A 1 -0.92 2.26 20.77
CA MET A 1 -0.01 2.59 19.63
C MET A 1 1.41 2.17 19.93
N GLN A 2 2.23 1.91 18.93
CA GLN A 2 3.63 1.50 19.07
C GLN A 2 4.55 2.73 19.24
N VAL A 3 5.45 2.68 20.21
CA VAL A 3 6.49 3.70 20.49
C VAL A 3 7.79 3.30 19.79
N ASP A 4 8.28 2.11 20.07
CA ASP A 4 9.44 1.47 19.47
C ASP A 4 9.14 -0.02 19.22
N THR A 5 10.10 -0.80 18.75
CA THR A 5 9.93 -2.22 18.33
C THR A 5 9.16 -3.05 19.36
N ASN A 6 9.43 -2.89 20.64
CA ASN A 6 8.79 -3.64 21.73
C ASN A 6 8.03 -2.75 22.72
N THR A 7 8.05 -1.43 22.55
CA THR A 7 7.44 -0.47 23.47
C THR A 7 6.13 0.06 22.93
N PHE A 8 5.11 0.04 23.75
CA PHE A 8 3.75 0.47 23.41
C PHE A 8 3.24 1.49 24.42
N ALA A 9 2.35 2.39 23.95
CA ALA A 9 1.66 3.37 24.79
C ALA A 9 0.14 3.27 24.66
N ILE A 10 -0.56 3.46 25.77
CA ILE A 10 -2.03 3.51 25.85
C ILE A 10 -2.42 4.81 26.52
N ALA A 11 -3.30 5.59 25.88
CA ALA A 11 -4.00 6.71 26.50
C ALA A 11 -5.41 6.28 26.90
N TYR A 12 -5.82 6.59 28.12
CA TYR A 12 -7.12 6.15 28.65
C TYR A 12 -7.69 7.16 29.65
N TRP A 13 -8.99 7.05 29.84
CA TRP A 13 -9.74 7.77 30.85
C TRP A 13 -10.03 6.85 32.05
N ASP A 14 -9.75 7.35 33.25
CA ASP A 14 -10.08 6.68 34.50
C ASP A 14 -11.23 7.44 35.20
N TYR A 15 -12.36 6.72 35.37
CA TYR A 15 -13.57 7.31 35.91
C TYR A 15 -13.34 7.97 37.31
N GLY A 16 -13.56 9.26 37.36
CA GLY A 16 -13.41 10.05 38.62
C GLY A 16 -11.97 10.53 38.89
N ASN A 17 -10.93 9.98 38.21
CA ASN A 17 -9.52 10.25 38.55
C ASN A 17 -8.75 11.05 37.48
N GLY A 18 -9.30 11.16 36.26
CA GLY A 18 -8.68 11.92 35.18
C GLY A 18 -8.27 11.07 33.98
N ALA A 19 -7.30 11.55 33.24
CA ALA A 19 -6.82 10.91 32.01
C ALA A 19 -5.32 10.67 32.04
N TYR A 20 -4.91 9.50 31.59
CA TYR A 20 -3.54 8.99 31.76
C TYR A 20 -2.98 8.42 30.48
N ILE A 21 -1.64 8.39 30.41
CA ILE A 21 -0.87 7.61 29.45
C ILE A 21 -0.01 6.63 30.25
N ASN A 22 -0.06 5.34 29.89
CA ASN A 22 0.85 4.31 30.37
C ASN A 22 1.67 3.78 29.21
N THR A 23 2.91 3.35 29.48
CA THR A 23 3.77 2.67 28.53
C THR A 23 4.12 1.27 29.01
N PHE A 24 4.35 0.38 28.07
CA PHE A 24 4.63 -1.03 28.29
C PHE A 24 5.67 -1.55 27.32
N ASP A 25 6.52 -2.45 27.80
CA ASP A 25 7.31 -3.33 26.94
C ASP A 25 6.63 -4.68 26.80
N VAL A 26 6.67 -5.21 25.60
CA VAL A 26 6.27 -6.58 25.29
C VAL A 26 7.52 -7.34 24.87
N SER A 27 7.82 -8.48 25.53
CA SER A 27 8.96 -9.31 25.16
C SER A 27 8.85 -9.79 23.69
N ALA A 28 9.99 -10.06 23.05
CA ALA A 28 10.02 -10.45 21.63
C ALA A 28 9.21 -11.72 21.32
N ASP A 29 9.03 -12.60 22.29
CA ASP A 29 8.17 -13.81 22.20
C ASP A 29 6.71 -13.55 22.56
N GLY A 30 6.34 -12.29 22.92
CA GLY A 30 5.00 -11.92 23.33
C GLY A 30 4.57 -12.44 24.70
N ALA A 31 5.44 -13.17 25.42
CA ALA A 31 5.07 -13.88 26.64
C ALA A 31 4.99 -12.98 27.87
N THR A 32 5.65 -11.83 27.86
CA THR A 32 5.71 -10.92 29.01
C THR A 32 5.36 -9.48 28.62
N VAL A 33 4.47 -8.86 29.39
CA VAL A 33 4.16 -7.44 29.30
C VAL A 33 4.61 -6.74 30.58
N THR A 34 5.54 -5.80 30.44
CA THR A 34 6.11 -5.05 31.59
C THR A 34 5.74 -3.58 31.47
N ARG A 35 5.11 -3.03 32.53
CA ARG A 35 4.81 -1.60 32.56
C ARG A 35 6.08 -0.80 32.79
N LYS A 36 6.31 0.25 31.98
CA LYS A 36 7.48 1.14 32.04
C LYS A 36 7.16 2.46 32.72
N LYS A 37 6.11 3.14 32.26
CA LYS A 37 5.59 4.35 32.87
C LYS A 37 4.17 4.11 33.32
N ASP A 38 3.93 4.37 34.62
CA ASP A 38 2.63 4.26 35.23
C ASP A 38 2.03 5.65 35.45
N HIS A 39 0.77 5.80 35.09
CA HIS A 39 -0.07 6.96 35.40
C HIS A 39 0.57 8.32 35.08
N PHE A 40 1.10 8.50 33.85
CA PHE A 40 1.39 9.85 33.39
C PHE A 40 0.08 10.60 33.18
N GLN A 41 -0.32 11.42 34.14
CA GLN A 41 -1.57 12.17 34.11
C GLN A 41 -1.45 13.31 33.10
N HIS A 42 -2.20 13.24 32.01
CA HIS A 42 -2.25 14.31 31.03
C HIS A 42 -3.43 15.27 31.21
N ASN A 43 -4.46 14.88 32.00
CA ASN A 43 -5.54 15.76 32.41
C ASN A 43 -6.10 15.31 33.79
N SER A 44 -6.31 16.26 34.72
CA SER A 44 -6.78 16.00 36.09
C SER A 44 -8.28 16.13 36.29
N GLY A 45 -9.04 16.46 35.24
CA GLY A 45 -10.51 16.61 35.35
C GLY A 45 -11.19 15.24 35.45
N SER A 46 -12.14 15.08 36.38
CA SER A 46 -12.84 13.81 36.67
C SER A 46 -13.57 13.18 35.46
N ASN A 47 -13.94 13.96 34.46
CA ASN A 47 -14.57 13.51 33.23
C ASN A 47 -13.74 13.86 31.97
N ALA A 48 -12.46 14.23 32.14
CA ALA A 48 -11.57 14.56 31.03
C ALA A 48 -10.89 13.32 30.47
N GLY A 49 -10.55 13.35 29.19
CA GLY A 49 -9.85 12.26 28.52
C GLY A 49 -10.74 11.17 27.98
N LYS A 50 -11.97 11.51 27.62
CA LYS A 50 -12.85 10.61 26.87
C LYS A 50 -12.54 10.65 25.38
N TYR A 51 -12.88 9.57 24.65
CA TYR A 51 -12.72 9.47 23.22
C TYR A 51 -11.28 9.70 22.76
N ASN A 52 -10.31 9.11 23.50
CA ASN A 52 -8.88 9.24 23.16
C ASN A 52 -8.57 8.66 21.79
N SER A 53 -7.83 9.43 20.99
CA SER A 53 -7.16 8.95 19.80
C SER A 53 -5.69 9.38 19.85
N PHE A 54 -4.76 8.42 19.79
CA PHE A 54 -3.35 8.65 20.08
C PHE A 54 -2.48 8.04 18.98
N ILE A 55 -1.67 8.87 18.32
CA ILE A 55 -0.83 8.47 17.20
C ILE A 55 0.63 8.93 17.39
N LYS A 56 1.54 8.26 16.71
CA LYS A 56 2.92 8.69 16.50
C LYS A 56 2.98 9.55 15.24
N LEU A 57 3.36 10.81 15.36
CA LEU A 57 3.46 11.73 14.23
C LEU A 57 4.76 11.52 13.46
N ASN A 58 5.89 11.50 14.18
CA ASN A 58 7.23 11.26 13.63
C ASN A 58 8.10 10.48 14.63
N SER A 59 9.41 10.41 14.42
CA SER A 59 10.31 9.66 15.29
C SER A 59 10.27 10.09 16.76
N THR A 60 9.89 11.33 17.07
CA THR A 60 9.96 11.92 18.42
C THR A 60 8.65 12.45 18.96
N ILE A 61 7.71 12.88 18.09
CA ILE A 61 6.48 13.56 18.49
C ILE A 61 5.28 12.62 18.39
N TYR A 62 4.48 12.63 19.43
CA TYR A 62 3.21 11.91 19.58
C TYR A 62 2.07 12.90 19.76
N VAL A 63 0.91 12.61 19.18
CA VAL A 63 -0.28 13.48 19.20
C VAL A 63 -1.46 12.75 19.79
N LEU A 64 -2.13 13.38 20.77
CA LEU A 64 -3.34 12.86 21.43
C LEU A 64 -4.48 13.86 21.25
N ALA A 65 -5.59 13.39 20.69
CA ALA A 65 -6.86 14.10 20.68
C ALA A 65 -7.83 13.47 21.68
N TYR A 66 -8.53 14.29 22.44
CA TYR A 66 -9.51 13.81 23.42
C TYR A 66 -10.52 14.89 23.78
N GLN A 67 -11.58 14.49 24.48
CA GLN A 67 -12.58 15.39 25.06
C GLN A 67 -12.24 15.74 26.51
N ASP A 68 -12.26 17.02 26.87
CA ASP A 68 -12.08 17.47 28.24
C ASP A 68 -13.37 17.35 29.10
N ASN A 69 -13.30 17.75 30.37
CA ASN A 69 -14.43 17.72 31.30
C ASN A 69 -15.57 18.69 30.96
N SER A 70 -15.33 19.64 30.08
CA SER A 70 -16.32 20.62 29.58
C SER A 70 -16.81 20.25 28.18
N THR A 71 -16.57 19.03 27.72
CA THR A 71 -16.88 18.49 26.39
C THR A 71 -16.06 19.07 25.22
N ARG A 72 -15.07 19.92 25.49
CA ARG A 72 -14.26 20.59 24.48
C ARG A 72 -13.22 19.64 23.90
N GLY A 73 -12.90 19.81 22.62
CA GLY A 73 -11.84 19.08 21.93
C GLY A 73 -10.46 19.64 22.27
N ILE A 74 -9.61 18.79 22.83
CA ILE A 74 -8.23 19.07 23.17
C ILE A 74 -7.31 18.28 22.26
N ILE A 75 -6.25 18.92 21.80
CA ILE A 75 -5.10 18.27 21.16
C ILE A 75 -3.85 18.53 22.00
N LYS A 76 -3.06 17.50 22.23
CA LYS A 76 -1.79 17.56 22.98
C LYS A 76 -0.69 16.87 22.22
N THR A 77 0.52 17.37 22.42
CA THR A 77 1.72 16.73 21.89
C THR A 77 2.66 16.28 23.01
N PHE A 78 3.37 15.20 22.76
CA PHE A 78 4.29 14.58 23.71
C PHE A 78 5.55 14.11 23.00
N THR A 79 6.62 13.96 23.79
CA THR A 79 7.73 13.04 23.49
C THR A 79 7.66 11.86 24.43
N ILE A 80 7.98 10.67 23.92
CA ILE A 80 8.12 9.44 24.69
C ILE A 80 9.50 8.87 24.38
N SER A 81 10.30 8.55 25.39
CA SER A 81 11.59 7.89 25.18
C SER A 81 11.38 6.49 24.58
N ASP A 82 12.34 5.99 23.80
CA ASP A 82 12.26 4.68 23.11
C ASP A 82 12.00 3.54 24.11
N ASP A 83 12.58 3.62 25.32
CA ASP A 83 12.34 2.67 26.40
C ASP A 83 11.00 2.86 27.13
N GLY A 84 10.20 3.85 26.74
CA GLY A 84 8.90 4.19 27.33
C GLY A 84 8.95 4.76 28.75
N ALA A 85 10.13 4.93 29.36
CA ALA A 85 10.25 5.32 30.78
C ALA A 85 9.92 6.80 31.02
N THR A 86 10.12 7.66 30.03
CA THR A 86 9.92 9.10 30.14
C THR A 86 8.88 9.59 29.16
N ILE A 87 7.87 10.28 29.68
CA ILE A 87 6.84 10.99 28.87
C ILE A 87 6.95 12.47 29.21
N THR A 88 7.09 13.31 28.21
CA THR A 88 7.11 14.78 28.38
C THR A 88 6.05 15.42 27.50
N GLN A 89 5.12 16.14 28.12
CA GLN A 89 4.15 16.95 27.38
C GLN A 89 4.87 18.17 26.79
N LYS A 90 4.59 18.44 25.50
CA LYS A 90 5.18 19.54 24.74
C LYS A 90 4.21 20.71 24.61
N ASP A 91 2.99 20.45 24.18
CA ASP A 91 2.00 21.48 23.96
C ASP A 91 0.59 20.99 24.31
N THR A 92 -0.33 21.96 24.50
CA THR A 92 -1.77 21.71 24.77
C THR A 92 -2.58 22.84 24.18
N GLU A 93 -3.44 22.49 23.24
CA GLU A 93 -4.30 23.48 22.58
C GLU A 93 -5.75 23.00 22.46
N TYR A 94 -6.66 23.95 22.39
CA TYR A 94 -8.04 23.69 21.99
C TYR A 94 -8.14 23.64 20.48
N LEU A 95 -8.45 22.47 19.92
CA LEU A 95 -8.57 22.32 18.47
C LEU A 95 -9.71 23.19 17.92
N LEU A 96 -10.85 23.17 18.61
CA LEU A 96 -11.95 24.10 18.38
C LEU A 96 -11.87 25.11 19.54
N GLY A 97 -11.44 26.33 19.28
CA GLY A 97 -11.27 27.35 20.30
C GLY A 97 -12.54 27.59 21.11
N SER A 98 -12.43 28.40 22.17
CA SER A 98 -13.57 28.83 22.99
C SER A 98 -14.68 29.39 22.12
N ALA A 99 -15.53 28.52 21.61
CA ALA A 99 -16.64 28.93 20.76
C ALA A 99 -17.61 29.72 21.62
N THR A 100 -17.81 30.96 21.26
CA THR A 100 -18.86 31.84 21.77
C THR A 100 -20.27 31.28 21.52
N ASN A 101 -20.41 30.10 20.93
CA ASN A 101 -21.66 29.46 20.52
C ASN A 101 -21.88 28.03 21.04
N GLY A 102 -21.15 27.56 22.05
CA GLY A 102 -21.37 26.23 22.61
C GLY A 102 -20.85 25.05 21.77
N ASP A 103 -20.08 25.29 20.72
CA ASP A 103 -19.77 24.35 19.63
C ASP A 103 -18.40 23.66 19.75
N ALA A 104 -17.82 23.60 20.95
CA ALA A 104 -16.49 23.02 21.16
C ALA A 104 -16.49 21.49 21.41
N LYS A 105 -17.63 20.81 21.23
CA LYS A 105 -17.75 19.35 21.45
C LYS A 105 -16.87 18.58 20.50
N MET A 106 -16.18 17.55 21.04
CA MET A 106 -15.34 16.65 20.23
C MET A 106 -15.41 15.23 20.81
N GLN A 107 -16.19 14.37 20.17
CA GLN A 107 -16.44 12.99 20.58
C GLN A 107 -16.14 12.02 19.44
N TYR A 108 -15.94 10.75 19.78
CA TYR A 108 -15.62 9.70 18.82
C TYR A 108 -14.42 10.05 17.91
N ASN A 109 -13.36 10.55 18.53
CA ASN A 109 -12.20 11.07 17.84
C ASN A 109 -11.42 9.98 17.11
N SER A 110 -11.03 10.24 15.87
CA SER A 110 -10.13 9.41 15.10
C SER A 110 -9.05 10.26 14.44
N LEU A 111 -7.83 10.19 14.98
CA LEU A 111 -6.63 10.87 14.47
C LEU A 111 -5.98 10.07 13.36
N VAL A 112 -5.50 10.78 12.35
CA VAL A 112 -4.64 10.24 11.30
C VAL A 112 -3.45 11.16 11.07
N LYS A 113 -2.30 10.57 10.78
CA LYS A 113 -1.11 11.31 10.30
C LYS A 113 -1.32 11.68 8.83
N VAL A 114 -1.16 12.97 8.49
CA VAL A 114 -1.13 13.46 7.12
C VAL A 114 0.29 13.40 6.59
N ASP A 115 1.22 14.09 7.27
CA ASP A 115 2.66 14.03 7.06
C ASP A 115 3.42 14.16 8.39
N ASP A 116 4.74 14.45 8.37
CA ASP A 116 5.54 14.57 9.60
C ASP A 116 5.24 15.84 10.44
N ASN A 117 4.47 16.78 9.91
CA ASN A 117 4.11 18.04 10.54
C ASN A 117 2.59 18.25 10.66
N THR A 118 1.76 17.38 10.06
CA THR A 118 0.33 17.61 9.91
C THR A 118 -0.45 16.38 10.36
N VAL A 119 -1.50 16.62 11.15
CA VAL A 119 -2.48 15.60 11.55
C VAL A 119 -3.88 16.04 11.15
N ALA A 120 -4.77 15.07 10.92
CA ALA A 120 -6.19 15.30 10.80
C ALA A 120 -6.96 14.47 11.82
N VAL A 121 -8.09 14.97 12.30
CA VAL A 121 -8.97 14.27 13.23
C VAL A 121 -10.42 14.36 12.76
N ALA A 122 -11.07 13.21 12.64
CA ALA A 122 -12.52 13.11 12.48
C ALA A 122 -13.19 13.05 13.86
N PHE A 123 -14.32 13.73 14.03
CA PHE A 123 -15.04 13.78 15.31
C PHE A 123 -16.52 14.17 15.15
N GLU A 124 -17.32 13.80 16.15
CA GLU A 124 -18.65 14.38 16.35
C GLU A 124 -18.50 15.71 17.09
N GLY A 125 -18.97 16.78 16.46
CA GLY A 125 -18.97 18.13 17.01
C GLY A 125 -20.31 18.53 17.62
N ALA A 126 -20.55 19.84 17.68
CA ALA A 126 -21.81 20.39 18.16
C ALA A 126 -23.01 19.91 17.33
N SER A 127 -24.16 19.86 17.98
CA SER A 127 -25.42 19.41 17.40
C SER A 127 -25.37 17.99 16.81
N GLY A 128 -24.31 17.22 17.13
CA GLY A 128 -24.13 15.85 16.62
C GLY A 128 -23.46 15.78 15.24
N HIS A 129 -23.18 16.91 14.60
CA HIS A 129 -22.64 16.94 13.24
C HIS A 129 -21.24 16.29 13.15
N GLY A 130 -20.92 15.73 11.99
CA GLY A 130 -19.61 15.16 11.68
C GLY A 130 -18.63 16.19 11.10
N TYR A 131 -17.41 16.23 11.65
CA TYR A 131 -16.35 17.12 11.20
C TYR A 131 -15.04 16.38 11.00
N ILE A 132 -14.21 16.91 10.07
CA ILE A 132 -12.78 16.60 9.97
C ILE A 132 -12.03 17.92 10.09
N ALA A 133 -11.06 17.98 11.01
CA ALA A 133 -10.16 19.14 11.18
C ALA A 133 -8.72 18.70 10.93
N ALA A 134 -7.95 19.53 10.20
CA ALA A 134 -6.51 19.40 10.10
C ALA A 134 -5.82 20.43 10.98
N THR A 135 -4.64 20.10 11.50
CA THR A 135 -3.79 21.01 12.27
C THR A 135 -2.33 20.68 12.06
N ASN A 136 -1.48 21.74 12.13
CA ASN A 136 -0.04 21.57 11.99
C ASN A 136 0.65 21.50 13.35
N VAL A 137 1.69 20.69 13.41
CA VAL A 137 2.55 20.45 14.56
C VAL A 137 3.99 20.65 14.13
N ASN A 138 4.75 21.46 14.82
CA ASN A 138 6.17 21.58 14.56
C ASN A 138 6.88 20.25 14.89
N ALA A 139 7.45 19.59 13.87
CA ALA A 139 8.07 18.28 13.98
C ALA A 139 9.21 18.19 15.01
N SER A 140 9.88 19.30 15.31
CA SER A 140 11.03 19.36 16.22
C SER A 140 10.66 19.75 17.64
N THR A 141 9.72 20.72 17.79
CA THR A 141 9.35 21.27 19.12
C THR A 141 8.08 20.62 19.69
N GLY A 142 7.22 20.09 18.84
CA GLY A 142 5.89 19.60 19.18
C GLY A 142 4.85 20.72 19.36
N GLU A 143 5.18 21.98 19.02
CA GLU A 143 4.25 23.09 19.09
C GLU A 143 3.12 22.94 18.07
N ILE A 144 1.89 23.13 18.52
CA ILE A 144 0.69 23.06 17.68
C ILE A 144 0.46 24.44 17.06
N THR A 145 0.60 24.51 15.74
CA THR A 145 0.54 25.75 14.98
C THR A 145 -0.72 25.82 14.12
N GLY A 146 -1.78 26.41 14.67
CA GLY A 146 -3.02 26.69 13.94
C GLY A 146 -3.31 28.20 13.90
N ALA A 147 -4.34 28.61 13.18
CA ALA A 147 -4.68 30.02 13.03
C ALA A 147 -5.57 30.53 14.18
N GLY A 148 -5.17 31.62 14.86
CA GLY A 148 -5.98 32.33 15.84
C GLY A 148 -6.32 31.54 17.11
N ALA A 149 -7.52 31.72 17.63
CA ALA A 149 -8.03 31.04 18.82
C ALA A 149 -8.41 29.57 18.55
N ASN A 150 -8.62 29.21 17.29
CA ASN A 150 -8.81 27.84 16.81
C ASN A 150 -7.49 27.32 16.29
N LYS A 151 -7.12 26.13 16.66
CA LYS A 151 -5.83 25.54 16.26
C LYS A 151 -5.95 24.55 15.08
N TYR A 152 -7.03 24.61 14.33
CA TYR A 152 -7.12 23.94 13.05
C TYR A 152 -6.66 24.85 11.90
N THR A 153 -6.09 24.26 10.87
CA THR A 153 -5.71 24.91 9.61
C THR A 153 -6.79 24.78 8.55
N ALA A 154 -7.52 23.66 8.57
CA ALA A 154 -8.72 23.42 7.78
C ALA A 154 -9.78 22.70 8.62
N LEU A 155 -11.06 22.99 8.33
CA LEU A 155 -12.22 22.33 8.94
C LEU A 155 -13.25 22.05 7.87
N LEU A 156 -13.64 20.78 7.75
CA LEU A 156 -14.73 20.33 6.88
C LEU A 156 -15.86 19.76 7.74
N LYS A 157 -17.09 20.19 7.51
CA LYS A 157 -18.28 19.49 8.01
C LYS A 157 -18.69 18.46 6.97
N HIS A 158 -18.40 17.18 7.24
CA HIS A 158 -18.66 16.08 6.32
C HIS A 158 -20.08 15.52 6.45
N ASP A 159 -20.72 15.71 7.61
CA ASP A 159 -22.11 15.35 7.85
C ASP A 159 -22.85 16.41 8.63
N GLY A 160 -24.00 16.85 8.11
CA GLY A 160 -24.84 17.88 8.72
C GLY A 160 -25.90 17.35 9.71
N VAL A 161 -25.93 16.04 9.98
CA VAL A 161 -26.92 15.39 10.84
C VAL A 161 -26.23 14.67 11.99
N GLN A 162 -25.32 13.71 11.70
CA GLN A 162 -24.66 12.91 12.70
C GLN A 162 -23.27 12.44 12.23
N GLY A 163 -22.26 12.43 13.13
CA GLY A 163 -20.91 11.96 12.82
C GLY A 163 -20.31 11.22 14.00
N LYS A 164 -20.83 10.02 14.32
CA LYS A 164 -20.38 9.20 15.46
C LYS A 164 -19.53 8.03 15.03
N HIS A 165 -18.85 7.43 16.02
CA HIS A 165 -18.08 6.20 15.85
C HIS A 165 -17.09 6.28 14.68
N ASN A 166 -16.39 7.42 14.59
CA ASN A 166 -15.47 7.73 13.49
C ASN A 166 -14.25 6.80 13.50
N SER A 167 -13.88 6.34 12.32
CA SER A 167 -12.60 5.69 12.03
C SER A 167 -12.02 6.27 10.74
N LEU A 168 -10.99 7.11 10.86
CA LEU A 168 -10.33 7.79 9.75
C LEU A 168 -8.96 7.15 9.48
N VAL A 169 -8.71 6.77 8.26
CA VAL A 169 -7.45 6.15 7.82
C VAL A 169 -6.88 6.85 6.59
N LYS A 170 -5.55 6.82 6.46
CA LYS A 170 -4.83 7.21 5.23
C LYS A 170 -4.65 5.97 4.36
N MET A 171 -5.06 6.06 3.10
CA MET A 171 -4.88 5.01 2.10
C MET A 171 -3.56 5.20 1.36
N GLY A 172 -3.53 5.88 0.26
CA GLY A 172 -2.33 6.25 -0.47
C GLY A 172 -1.97 7.72 -0.30
N SER A 173 -1.06 8.22 -1.11
CA SER A 173 -0.66 9.64 -1.07
C SER A 173 -1.86 10.57 -1.27
N GLY A 174 -2.18 11.37 -0.25
CA GLY A 174 -3.24 12.38 -0.29
C GLY A 174 -4.68 11.86 -0.25
N LYS A 175 -4.90 10.53 -0.14
CA LYS A 175 -6.24 9.92 -0.08
C LYS A 175 -6.54 9.39 1.33
N TYR A 176 -7.73 9.70 1.83
CA TYR A 176 -8.20 9.31 3.16
C TYR A 176 -9.60 8.73 3.09
N VAL A 177 -9.93 7.82 4.00
CA VAL A 177 -11.25 7.22 4.12
C VAL A 177 -11.73 7.31 5.56
N LEU A 178 -12.98 7.71 5.74
CA LEU A 178 -13.69 7.78 7.01
C LEU A 178 -14.86 6.80 7.00
N ALA A 179 -14.93 5.93 8.00
CA ALA A 179 -16.16 5.23 8.37
C ALA A 179 -16.80 5.94 9.55
N TYR A 180 -18.12 6.10 9.52
CA TYR A 180 -18.87 6.73 10.61
C TYR A 180 -20.34 6.31 10.63
N SER A 181 -21.00 6.55 11.78
CA SER A 181 -22.44 6.45 11.89
C SER A 181 -23.06 7.81 11.58
N GLY A 182 -23.83 7.88 10.49
CA GLY A 182 -24.56 9.06 10.05
C GLY A 182 -25.99 9.13 10.58
N ALA A 183 -26.89 9.79 9.83
CA ALA A 183 -28.29 9.91 10.16
C ALA A 183 -28.91 8.53 10.46
N SER A 184 -29.81 8.46 11.44
CA SER A 184 -30.47 7.20 11.88
C SER A 184 -29.51 6.13 12.41
N ASN A 185 -28.23 6.44 12.60
CA ASN A 185 -27.08 5.57 12.88
C ASN A 185 -26.65 4.68 11.68
N ASP A 186 -27.14 4.98 10.49
CA ASP A 186 -26.73 4.28 9.26
C ASP A 186 -25.22 4.36 9.05
N GLY A 187 -24.65 3.34 8.41
CA GLY A 187 -23.19 3.25 8.19
C GLY A 187 -22.75 3.91 6.89
N TYR A 188 -21.80 4.84 6.97
CA TYR A 188 -21.24 5.53 5.82
C TYR A 188 -19.73 5.31 5.71
N LEU A 189 -19.26 5.25 4.46
CA LEU A 189 -17.85 5.42 4.07
C LEU A 189 -17.75 6.67 3.21
N GLN A 190 -16.81 7.56 3.53
CA GLN A 190 -16.50 8.72 2.71
C GLN A 190 -15.02 8.77 2.41
N SER A 191 -14.66 9.13 1.17
CA SER A 191 -13.27 9.38 0.76
C SER A 191 -12.99 10.87 0.66
N PHE A 192 -11.74 11.24 0.98
CA PHE A 192 -11.30 12.64 1.04
C PHE A 192 -9.89 12.80 0.48
N THR A 193 -9.60 14.03 0.01
CA THR A 193 -8.23 14.55 -0.05
C THR A 193 -7.99 15.47 1.13
N ILE A 194 -6.80 15.38 1.73
CA ILE A 194 -6.28 16.33 2.73
C ILE A 194 -4.92 16.76 2.21
N ALA A 195 -4.73 18.06 2.00
CA ALA A 195 -3.44 18.58 1.55
C ALA A 195 -2.35 18.36 2.61
N ASP A 196 -1.11 18.07 2.19
CA ASP A 196 0.00 17.78 3.11
C ASP A 196 0.26 18.95 4.07
N ASP A 197 0.05 20.20 3.63
CA ASP A 197 0.15 21.39 4.48
C ASP A 197 -1.05 21.59 5.42
N GLY A 198 -2.06 20.74 5.36
CA GLY A 198 -3.28 20.80 6.18
C GLY A 198 -4.20 21.98 5.85
N LEU A 199 -4.00 22.71 4.76
CA LEU A 199 -4.77 23.91 4.45
C LEU A 199 -6.10 23.66 3.74
N SER A 200 -6.31 22.44 3.24
CA SER A 200 -7.56 22.06 2.58
C SER A 200 -7.95 20.61 2.86
N ILE A 201 -9.26 20.39 2.95
CA ILE A 201 -9.92 19.08 3.04
C ILE A 201 -11.08 19.09 2.06
N SER A 202 -11.14 18.10 1.16
CA SER A 202 -12.21 17.99 0.18
C SER A 202 -12.76 16.57 0.14
N GLU A 203 -14.08 16.46 0.20
CA GLU A 203 -14.77 15.18 -0.03
C GLU A 203 -14.69 14.79 -1.51
N ILE A 204 -14.50 13.50 -1.78
CA ILE A 204 -14.44 12.93 -3.13
C ILE A 204 -15.70 12.11 -3.41
N ALA A 205 -16.01 11.13 -2.56
CA ALA A 205 -17.14 10.23 -2.73
C ALA A 205 -17.71 9.78 -1.39
N SER A 206 -18.97 9.34 -1.42
CA SER A 206 -19.69 8.78 -0.27
C SER A 206 -20.41 7.49 -0.68
N LEU A 207 -20.41 6.50 0.22
CA LEU A 207 -21.16 5.26 0.11
C LEU A 207 -21.86 4.99 1.44
N GLU A 208 -23.19 4.82 1.39
CA GLU A 208 -23.93 4.21 2.48
C GLU A 208 -23.72 2.70 2.39
N HIS A 209 -22.95 2.14 3.33
CA HIS A 209 -22.59 0.72 3.32
C HIS A 209 -23.55 -0.13 4.16
N ASP A 210 -24.32 0.51 5.02
CA ASP A 210 -25.34 -0.12 5.86
C ASP A 210 -26.46 0.89 6.12
N ASN A 211 -27.71 0.49 5.86
CA ASN A 211 -28.90 1.31 6.09
C ASN A 211 -29.57 1.04 7.46
N ALA A 212 -28.81 0.47 8.37
CA ALA A 212 -29.18 0.23 9.75
C ALA A 212 -28.02 0.70 10.67
N ASP A 213 -27.93 0.12 11.86
CA ASP A 213 -26.91 0.52 12.83
C ASP A 213 -25.47 0.24 12.36
N SER A 214 -24.56 1.19 12.61
CA SER A 214 -23.14 1.04 12.38
C SER A 214 -22.34 1.69 13.52
N TYR A 215 -22.10 0.95 14.58
CA TYR A 215 -21.40 1.42 15.77
C TYR A 215 -19.98 0.85 15.85
N HIS A 216 -19.12 1.52 16.60
CA HIS A 216 -17.76 1.05 16.88
C HIS A 216 -16.94 0.75 15.61
N ASN A 217 -17.10 1.57 14.59
CA ASN A 217 -16.41 1.41 13.30
C ASN A 217 -14.89 1.37 13.48
N GLN A 218 -14.27 0.39 12.83
CA GLN A 218 -12.81 0.26 12.79
C GLN A 218 -12.36 -0.07 11.36
N LEU A 219 -11.72 0.90 10.72
CA LEU A 219 -11.11 0.73 9.40
C LEU A 219 -9.68 0.22 9.50
N LEU A 220 -9.31 -0.61 8.54
CA LEU A 220 -7.95 -1.08 8.31
C LEU A 220 -7.62 -1.05 6.82
N PRO A 221 -6.67 -0.21 6.35
CA PRO A 221 -6.22 -0.22 4.96
C PRO A 221 -5.50 -1.54 4.62
N LEU A 222 -5.76 -2.06 3.41
CA LEU A 222 -5.12 -3.23 2.81
C LEU A 222 -4.29 -2.82 1.58
N GLY A 223 -3.56 -1.72 1.67
CA GLY A 223 -2.88 -1.08 0.56
C GLY A 223 -3.61 0.18 0.08
N ASP A 224 -3.40 0.58 -1.17
CA ASP A 224 -3.89 1.86 -1.68
C ASP A 224 -5.32 1.83 -2.21
N GLU A 225 -5.86 0.66 -2.54
CA GLU A 225 -7.14 0.50 -3.22
C GLU A 225 -8.12 -0.45 -2.51
N ALA A 226 -7.77 -0.99 -1.34
CA ALA A 226 -8.63 -1.88 -0.58
C ALA A 226 -8.61 -1.59 0.91
N LEU A 227 -9.71 -1.87 1.61
CA LEU A 227 -9.81 -1.72 3.05
C LEU A 227 -10.79 -2.73 3.66
N LEU A 228 -10.62 -2.97 4.96
CA LEU A 228 -11.56 -3.66 5.82
C LEU A 228 -12.26 -2.67 6.75
N LEU A 229 -13.53 -2.95 7.02
CA LEU A 229 -14.32 -2.31 8.06
C LEU A 229 -14.89 -3.37 8.97
N SER A 230 -14.59 -3.32 10.27
CA SER A 230 -15.38 -4.03 11.27
C SER A 230 -16.29 -3.04 12.01
N TYR A 231 -17.50 -3.48 12.34
CA TYR A 231 -18.50 -2.65 13.02
C TYR A 231 -19.56 -3.51 13.71
N GLN A 232 -20.26 -2.90 14.68
CA GLN A 232 -21.47 -3.46 15.27
C GLN A 232 -22.67 -2.96 14.46
N GLY A 233 -23.41 -3.88 13.88
CA GLY A 233 -24.58 -3.59 13.04
C GLY A 233 -25.91 -3.82 13.73
N VAL A 234 -26.92 -4.12 12.92
CA VAL A 234 -28.29 -4.43 13.37
C VAL A 234 -28.29 -5.53 14.43
N ASP A 235 -29.25 -5.49 15.34
CA ASP A 235 -29.41 -6.43 16.46
C ASP A 235 -28.17 -6.56 17.38
N SER A 236 -27.24 -5.59 17.27
CA SER A 236 -25.94 -5.56 17.96
C SER A 236 -24.93 -6.59 17.45
N ASP A 237 -25.19 -7.25 16.33
CA ASP A 237 -24.34 -8.28 15.73
C ASP A 237 -23.01 -7.69 15.22
N GLY A 238 -21.99 -8.53 15.13
CA GLY A 238 -20.67 -8.13 14.65
C GLY A 238 -20.48 -8.41 13.18
N PHE A 239 -20.10 -7.40 12.40
CA PHE A 239 -19.84 -7.52 10.96
C PHE A 239 -18.42 -7.14 10.60
N ILE A 240 -17.92 -7.76 9.53
CA ILE A 240 -16.72 -7.33 8.83
C ILE A 240 -17.04 -7.24 7.32
N LYS A 241 -16.68 -6.12 6.70
CA LYS A 241 -16.86 -5.85 5.27
C LYS A 241 -15.53 -5.51 4.63
N SER A 242 -15.32 -5.95 3.40
CA SER A 242 -14.22 -5.49 2.56
C SER A 242 -14.72 -4.58 1.45
N PHE A 243 -13.88 -3.60 1.08
CA PHE A 243 -14.18 -2.62 0.05
C PHE A 243 -12.99 -2.43 -0.88
N SER A 244 -13.26 -2.17 -2.15
CA SER A 244 -12.31 -1.60 -3.09
C SER A 244 -12.58 -0.12 -3.28
N ILE A 245 -11.50 0.65 -3.48
CA ILE A 245 -11.55 2.09 -3.74
C ILE A 245 -10.65 2.36 -4.93
N ASP A 246 -11.15 3.03 -5.95
CA ASP A 246 -10.34 3.37 -7.12
C ASP A 246 -9.17 4.30 -6.78
N ALA A 247 -8.19 4.39 -7.69
CA ALA A 247 -6.96 5.16 -7.48
C ALA A 247 -7.22 6.64 -7.14
N ASN A 248 -8.33 7.21 -7.61
CA ASN A 248 -8.71 8.59 -7.38
C ASN A 248 -9.61 8.79 -6.14
N GLY A 249 -10.09 7.70 -5.54
CA GLY A 249 -11.04 7.74 -4.42
C GLY A 249 -12.49 8.02 -4.83
N GLY A 250 -12.78 8.10 -6.12
CA GLY A 250 -14.10 8.48 -6.66
C GLY A 250 -15.14 7.36 -6.63
N GLN A 251 -14.70 6.11 -6.55
CA GLN A 251 -15.60 4.95 -6.48
C GLN A 251 -15.22 4.08 -5.28
N ILE A 252 -16.18 3.88 -4.38
CA ILE A 252 -16.10 2.96 -3.25
C ILE A 252 -17.07 1.81 -3.53
N THR A 253 -16.57 0.57 -3.55
CA THR A 253 -17.39 -0.62 -3.86
C THR A 253 -17.26 -1.65 -2.76
N GLN A 254 -18.38 -2.11 -2.19
CA GLN A 254 -18.38 -3.24 -1.28
C GLN A 254 -18.07 -4.53 -2.04
N VAL A 255 -17.10 -5.29 -1.55
CA VAL A 255 -16.65 -6.54 -2.17
C VAL A 255 -17.28 -7.73 -1.46
N GLU A 256 -17.13 -7.81 -0.14
CA GLU A 256 -17.58 -8.93 0.66
C GLU A 256 -18.14 -8.45 2.00
N VAL A 257 -19.06 -9.22 2.58
CA VAL A 257 -19.58 -9.02 3.93
C VAL A 257 -19.61 -10.36 4.66
N LYS A 258 -19.20 -10.34 5.91
CA LYS A 258 -19.27 -11.47 6.80
C LYS A 258 -19.77 -11.02 8.16
N GLU A 259 -20.82 -11.68 8.65
CA GLU A 259 -21.23 -11.61 10.04
C GLU A 259 -20.27 -12.50 10.84
N HIS A 260 -19.53 -11.90 11.77
CA HIS A 260 -18.55 -12.63 12.56
C HIS A 260 -19.10 -13.03 13.94
N ASP A 261 -20.15 -12.36 14.41
CA ASP A 261 -20.85 -12.70 15.66
C ASP A 261 -22.32 -12.34 15.53
N THR A 262 -23.21 -13.32 15.84
CA THR A 262 -24.68 -13.22 15.74
C THR A 262 -25.34 -12.84 17.07
N SER A 263 -24.56 -12.44 18.06
CA SER A 263 -25.07 -12.13 19.39
C SER A 263 -24.68 -10.76 19.87
N TYR A 264 -23.40 -10.38 19.73
CA TYR A 264 -22.89 -9.07 20.10
C TYR A 264 -21.50 -8.85 19.49
N GLY A 265 -21.29 -7.72 18.85
CA GLY A 265 -20.02 -7.35 18.20
C GLY A 265 -19.60 -5.92 18.53
N GLY A 266 -19.49 -5.57 19.83
CA GLY A 266 -19.16 -4.20 20.27
C GLY A 266 -17.68 -3.96 20.46
N ILE A 267 -17.30 -2.69 20.55
CA ILE A 267 -15.95 -2.19 20.92
C ILE A 267 -14.84 -2.97 20.22
N GLN A 268 -14.74 -2.79 18.93
CA GLN A 268 -13.87 -3.58 18.06
C GLN A 268 -12.48 -2.95 17.90
N SER A 269 -11.47 -3.80 17.71
CA SER A 269 -10.12 -3.41 17.28
C SER A 269 -9.59 -4.41 16.29
N LEU A 270 -9.26 -3.94 15.09
CA LEU A 270 -8.79 -4.72 13.96
C LEU A 270 -7.32 -4.39 13.67
N VAL A 271 -6.48 -5.40 13.53
CA VAL A 271 -5.07 -5.23 13.21
C VAL A 271 -4.64 -6.21 12.12
N ASP A 272 -3.71 -5.76 11.27
CA ASP A 272 -3.01 -6.59 10.31
C ASP A 272 -1.86 -7.32 11.01
N LEU A 273 -1.73 -8.62 10.75
CA LEU A 273 -0.67 -9.45 11.30
C LEU A 273 0.48 -9.67 10.29
N ASP A 274 0.15 -9.96 9.03
CA ASP A 274 1.12 -10.33 7.98
C ASP A 274 0.70 -9.95 6.55
N GLY A 275 -0.27 -9.05 6.38
CA GLY A 275 -0.84 -8.65 5.10
C GLY A 275 -1.92 -9.58 4.54
N ASN A 276 -2.07 -10.78 5.09
CA ASN A 276 -3.09 -11.76 4.69
C ASN A 276 -3.98 -12.19 5.87
N THR A 277 -3.43 -12.16 7.08
CA THR A 277 -4.11 -12.56 8.31
C THR A 277 -4.40 -11.33 9.16
N PHE A 278 -5.66 -11.17 9.52
CA PHE A 278 -6.14 -10.07 10.34
C PHE A 278 -6.69 -10.60 11.66
N VAL A 279 -6.44 -9.86 12.71
CA VAL A 279 -6.91 -10.18 14.06
C VAL A 279 -7.93 -9.14 14.47
N LEU A 280 -9.12 -9.60 14.83
CA LEU A 280 -10.18 -8.81 15.41
C LEU A 280 -10.32 -9.17 16.88
N SER A 281 -10.14 -8.21 17.78
CA SER A 281 -10.58 -8.30 19.16
C SER A 281 -11.86 -7.50 19.33
N TYR A 282 -12.83 -8.04 20.07
CA TYR A 282 -14.13 -7.41 20.25
C TYR A 282 -14.80 -7.85 21.53
N GLN A 283 -15.78 -7.09 21.98
CA GLN A 283 -16.69 -7.47 23.05
C GLN A 283 -17.84 -8.27 22.44
N GLY A 284 -18.00 -9.52 22.87
CA GLY A 284 -19.06 -10.41 22.41
C GLY A 284 -20.16 -10.62 23.45
N ALA A 285 -20.89 -11.73 23.30
CA ALA A 285 -21.99 -12.09 24.18
C ALA A 285 -21.56 -12.13 25.67
N GLY A 286 -22.41 -11.68 26.55
CA GLY A 286 -22.13 -11.61 28.00
C GLY A 286 -21.13 -10.50 28.37
N TYR A 287 -20.78 -9.61 27.45
CA TYR A 287 -19.72 -8.59 27.58
C TYR A 287 -18.32 -9.18 27.74
N ASP A 288 -18.14 -10.43 27.33
CA ASP A 288 -16.83 -11.10 27.32
C ASP A 288 -15.95 -10.63 26.17
N GLY A 289 -14.63 -10.70 26.37
CA GLY A 289 -13.65 -10.39 25.32
C GLY A 289 -13.39 -11.58 24.39
N PHE A 290 -13.48 -11.36 23.10
CA PHE A 290 -13.21 -12.37 22.06
C PHE A 290 -12.09 -11.93 21.14
N ILE A 291 -11.40 -12.92 20.57
CA ILE A 291 -10.41 -12.73 19.49
C ILE A 291 -10.75 -13.70 18.36
N LYS A 292 -10.82 -13.19 17.14
CA LYS A 292 -10.98 -13.96 15.89
C LYS A 292 -9.91 -13.59 14.89
N THR A 293 -9.52 -14.55 14.06
CA THR A 293 -8.64 -14.31 12.92
C THR A 293 -9.43 -14.45 11.62
N PHE A 294 -9.09 -13.62 10.66
CA PHE A 294 -9.66 -13.64 9.31
C PHE A 294 -8.52 -13.63 8.30
N ASN A 295 -8.69 -14.39 7.23
CA ASN A 295 -7.91 -14.22 6.03
C ASN A 295 -8.78 -13.44 5.05
N VAL A 296 -8.33 -12.27 4.64
CA VAL A 296 -9.04 -11.46 3.67
C VAL A 296 -8.17 -11.33 2.44
N ARG A 297 -8.68 -11.79 1.32
CA ARG A 297 -8.16 -11.33 0.04
C ARG A 297 -8.72 -9.92 -0.18
N ALA A 298 -7.85 -8.93 -0.16
CA ALA A 298 -8.19 -7.66 -0.78
C ALA A 298 -8.59 -7.94 -2.23
N ALA A 299 -9.62 -7.28 -2.73
CA ALA A 299 -9.90 -7.31 -4.15
C ALA A 299 -8.80 -6.50 -4.85
N ASP A 300 -7.67 -7.15 -5.07
CA ASP A 300 -6.65 -6.65 -5.98
C ASP A 300 -7.28 -6.58 -7.37
N GLN A 301 -7.23 -5.40 -7.98
CA GLN A 301 -7.73 -5.16 -9.35
C GLN A 301 -6.58 -4.96 -10.33
N SER A 302 -5.34 -5.02 -9.84
CA SER A 302 -4.14 -4.83 -10.64
C SER A 302 -3.70 -6.16 -11.23
N ALA A 303 -3.77 -6.31 -12.53
CA ALA A 303 -3.29 -7.51 -13.20
C ALA A 303 -1.75 -7.57 -13.21
N PRO A 304 -1.15 -8.77 -13.19
CA PRO A 304 0.29 -8.94 -13.30
C PRO A 304 0.85 -8.31 -14.55
N ALA A 305 1.92 -7.53 -14.42
CA ALA A 305 2.58 -6.83 -15.52
C ALA A 305 4.10 -7.09 -15.55
N ILE A 306 4.67 -7.23 -16.75
CA ILE A 306 6.11 -7.34 -16.92
C ILE A 306 6.77 -5.98 -16.72
N ILE A 307 7.62 -5.86 -15.69
CA ILE A 307 8.33 -4.63 -15.34
C ILE A 307 9.76 -4.57 -15.92
N SER A 308 10.34 -5.71 -16.25
CA SER A 308 11.67 -5.77 -16.86
C SER A 308 11.89 -7.05 -17.64
N SER A 309 12.84 -7.01 -18.59
CA SER A 309 13.31 -8.18 -19.32
C SER A 309 14.82 -8.11 -19.56
N SER A 310 15.46 -9.27 -19.76
CA SER A 310 16.86 -9.41 -20.15
C SER A 310 17.04 -10.62 -21.06
N ILE A 311 18.07 -10.63 -21.90
CA ILE A 311 18.42 -11.76 -22.78
C ILE A 311 19.80 -12.30 -22.40
N ALA A 312 19.97 -13.63 -22.46
CA ALA A 312 21.25 -14.26 -22.21
C ALA A 312 22.28 -13.93 -23.31
N ALA A 313 23.55 -13.89 -22.92
CA ALA A 313 24.65 -13.53 -23.84
C ALA A 313 24.77 -14.46 -25.05
N ASP A 314 24.25 -15.68 -24.97
CA ASP A 314 24.26 -16.68 -26.07
C ASP A 314 22.90 -16.74 -26.81
N ASN A 315 21.96 -15.86 -26.50
CA ASN A 315 20.59 -15.85 -27.01
C ASN A 315 19.77 -17.12 -26.69
N SER A 316 20.20 -17.93 -25.72
CA SER A 316 19.51 -19.19 -25.37
C SER A 316 18.25 -18.96 -24.55
N THR A 317 18.19 -17.87 -23.78
CA THR A 317 17.07 -17.58 -22.90
C THR A 317 16.74 -16.08 -22.86
N ILE A 318 15.47 -15.77 -22.58
CA ILE A 318 15.00 -14.45 -22.21
C ILE A 318 14.35 -14.52 -20.83
N SER A 319 14.69 -13.59 -19.94
CA SER A 319 14.07 -13.48 -18.62
C SER A 319 13.11 -12.31 -18.59
N VAL A 320 11.95 -12.50 -17.95
CA VAL A 320 10.95 -11.46 -17.67
C VAL A 320 10.63 -11.45 -16.19
N THR A 321 10.53 -10.25 -15.60
CA THR A 321 10.16 -10.07 -14.18
C THR A 321 8.82 -9.40 -14.09
N PHE A 322 7.90 -9.99 -13.29
CA PHE A 322 6.60 -9.41 -13.00
C PHE A 322 6.67 -8.48 -11.77
N ASN A 323 5.71 -7.55 -11.68
CA ASN A 323 5.53 -6.67 -10.50
C ASN A 323 5.13 -7.46 -9.25
N GLU A 324 4.46 -8.61 -9.43
CA GLU A 324 3.87 -9.44 -8.37
C GLU A 324 4.02 -10.93 -8.62
N ASP A 325 3.58 -11.76 -7.68
CA ASP A 325 3.55 -13.22 -7.83
C ASP A 325 2.46 -13.64 -8.81
N THR A 326 2.76 -14.66 -9.62
CA THR A 326 1.88 -15.09 -10.72
C THR A 326 1.54 -16.57 -10.62
N TYR A 327 0.33 -16.93 -11.08
CA TYR A 327 -0.26 -18.25 -11.00
C TYR A 327 -0.92 -18.66 -12.33
N ALA A 328 -0.98 -19.98 -12.57
CA ALA A 328 -1.63 -20.53 -13.78
C ALA A 328 -3.17 -20.57 -13.68
N VAL A 329 -3.72 -20.46 -12.46
CA VAL A 329 -5.17 -20.56 -12.21
C VAL A 329 -5.65 -19.32 -11.46
N SER A 330 -6.81 -18.80 -11.84
CA SER A 330 -7.41 -17.58 -11.29
C SER A 330 -7.75 -17.62 -9.78
N ASN A 331 -7.60 -18.77 -9.13
CA ASN A 331 -7.73 -18.89 -7.68
C ASN A 331 -6.40 -18.71 -6.92
N GLY A 332 -5.34 -18.24 -7.58
CA GLY A 332 -4.02 -18.03 -6.99
C GLY A 332 -3.26 -19.33 -6.74
N THR A 333 -3.45 -20.33 -7.58
CA THR A 333 -2.74 -21.61 -7.50
C THR A 333 -2.19 -22.04 -8.86
N GLY A 334 -1.29 -23.04 -8.85
CA GLY A 334 -0.65 -23.56 -10.05
C GLY A 334 0.59 -22.79 -10.46
N ALA A 335 1.65 -23.51 -10.81
CA ALA A 335 2.87 -22.94 -11.39
C ALA A 335 2.65 -22.66 -12.88
N LEU A 336 3.26 -21.59 -13.39
CA LEU A 336 3.25 -21.31 -14.82
C LEU A 336 4.09 -22.34 -15.59
N GLU A 337 3.61 -22.65 -16.78
CA GLU A 337 4.26 -23.56 -17.75
C GLU A 337 4.70 -22.80 -19.01
N THR A 338 5.45 -23.44 -19.88
CA THR A 338 5.88 -22.84 -21.15
C THR A 338 4.71 -22.39 -22.03
N ALA A 339 3.58 -23.11 -21.94
CA ALA A 339 2.35 -22.80 -22.68
C ALA A 339 1.67 -21.49 -22.29
N ASP A 340 2.00 -20.92 -21.10
CA ASP A 340 1.45 -19.65 -20.61
C ASP A 340 2.12 -18.43 -21.23
N PHE A 341 3.20 -18.65 -21.97
CA PHE A 341 3.96 -17.62 -22.65
C PHE A 341 4.02 -17.83 -24.16
N ALA A 342 3.95 -16.74 -24.91
CA ALA A 342 4.18 -16.72 -26.33
C ALA A 342 5.42 -15.86 -26.65
N LEU A 343 6.30 -16.41 -27.50
CA LEU A 343 7.45 -15.71 -28.05
C LEU A 343 7.13 -15.23 -29.47
N SER A 344 7.57 -14.02 -29.79
CA SER A 344 7.61 -13.54 -31.18
C SER A 344 8.97 -12.92 -31.47
N ILE A 345 9.35 -12.90 -32.73
CA ILE A 345 10.61 -12.32 -33.22
C ILE A 345 10.31 -11.40 -34.40
N SER A 346 11.00 -10.28 -34.47
CA SER A 346 10.88 -9.32 -35.54
C SER A 346 12.24 -8.71 -35.85
N GLY A 347 12.45 -8.29 -37.11
CA GLY A 347 13.75 -7.79 -37.61
C GLY A 347 14.74 -8.92 -37.92
N GLY A 348 15.90 -8.56 -38.49
CA GLY A 348 17.00 -9.47 -38.75
C GLY A 348 16.66 -10.67 -39.66
N PHE A 349 17.44 -11.74 -39.51
CA PHE A 349 17.34 -12.98 -40.34
C PHE A 349 16.97 -14.21 -39.52
N ALA A 350 17.21 -14.18 -38.20
CA ALA A 350 16.89 -15.32 -37.35
C ALA A 350 15.36 -15.45 -37.16
N THR A 351 14.90 -16.69 -37.07
CA THR A 351 13.51 -17.03 -36.82
C THR A 351 13.40 -17.94 -35.60
N LEU A 352 12.23 -17.96 -34.96
CA LEU A 352 11.96 -18.90 -33.88
C LEU A 352 11.62 -20.29 -34.43
N THR A 353 12.10 -21.35 -33.78
CA THR A 353 11.68 -22.73 -34.07
C THR A 353 10.31 -23.04 -33.48
N SER A 354 9.90 -22.29 -32.48
CA SER A 354 8.59 -22.37 -31.80
C SER A 354 8.21 -21.02 -31.21
N ALA A 355 6.94 -20.67 -31.29
CA ALA A 355 6.38 -19.53 -30.57
C ALA A 355 6.19 -19.83 -29.06
N THR A 356 6.22 -21.08 -28.64
CA THR A 356 6.20 -21.46 -27.24
C THR A 356 7.64 -21.60 -26.74
N PRO A 357 7.99 -21.07 -25.56
CA PRO A 357 9.32 -21.26 -24.96
C PRO A 357 9.71 -22.73 -24.87
N THR A 358 10.98 -23.04 -25.06
CA THR A 358 11.51 -24.42 -25.00
C THR A 358 11.75 -24.91 -23.58
N SER A 359 11.82 -24.00 -22.61
CA SER A 359 11.96 -24.27 -21.18
C SER A 359 11.45 -23.09 -20.36
N ILE A 360 11.16 -23.35 -19.08
CA ILE A 360 10.78 -22.34 -18.09
C ILE A 360 11.45 -22.63 -16.76
N SER A 361 11.90 -21.59 -16.07
CA SER A 361 12.32 -21.67 -14.67
C SER A 361 11.96 -20.38 -13.96
N LEU A 362 11.67 -20.47 -12.65
CA LEU A 362 11.25 -19.35 -11.79
C LEU A 362 12.29 -19.09 -10.70
N SER A 363 12.61 -17.81 -10.48
CA SER A 363 13.40 -17.34 -9.34
C SER A 363 12.80 -16.03 -8.81
N GLY A 364 12.16 -16.06 -7.63
CA GLY A 364 11.33 -14.96 -7.14
C GLY A 364 10.20 -14.69 -8.12
N LYS A 365 10.12 -13.46 -8.65
CA LYS A 365 9.12 -13.02 -9.65
C LYS A 365 9.67 -13.03 -11.09
N THR A 366 10.84 -13.63 -11.30
CA THR A 366 11.52 -13.65 -12.62
C THR A 366 11.41 -15.03 -13.26
N TYR A 367 10.80 -15.08 -14.44
CA TYR A 367 10.74 -16.26 -15.30
C TYR A 367 11.83 -16.20 -16.34
N THR A 368 12.64 -17.26 -16.43
CA THR A 368 13.64 -17.47 -17.48
C THR A 368 13.10 -18.48 -18.48
N LEU A 369 12.92 -18.04 -19.72
CA LEU A 369 12.26 -18.75 -20.80
C LEU A 369 13.28 -19.14 -21.88
N GLY A 370 13.29 -20.39 -22.29
CA GLY A 370 14.15 -20.87 -23.34
C GLY A 370 13.73 -20.35 -24.72
N ILE A 371 14.69 -19.84 -25.50
CA ILE A 371 14.47 -19.40 -26.87
C ILE A 371 15.02 -20.45 -27.83
N GLY A 372 14.19 -20.94 -28.74
CA GLY A 372 14.62 -21.79 -29.86
C GLY A 372 14.84 -20.91 -31.10
N LEU A 373 16.10 -20.53 -31.43
CA LEU A 373 16.43 -19.88 -32.69
C LEU A 373 16.79 -20.91 -33.74
N ALA A 374 16.27 -20.74 -34.96
CA ALA A 374 16.60 -21.60 -36.12
C ALA A 374 18.00 -21.28 -36.74
N SER A 375 18.50 -20.09 -36.47
CA SER A 375 19.84 -19.62 -36.84
C SER A 375 20.39 -18.66 -35.80
N PRO A 376 21.70 -18.44 -35.70
CA PRO A 376 22.27 -17.45 -34.81
C PRO A 376 21.67 -16.07 -35.02
N GLY A 377 21.50 -15.32 -33.93
CA GLY A 377 21.00 -13.94 -33.97
C GLY A 377 22.02 -13.00 -34.62
N SER A 378 21.54 -12.01 -35.35
CA SER A 378 22.35 -11.00 -36.04
C SER A 378 22.50 -9.69 -35.25
N GLY A 379 21.89 -9.61 -34.05
CA GLY A 379 21.83 -8.35 -33.30
C GLY A 379 20.77 -7.36 -33.82
N ALA A 380 20.02 -7.73 -34.87
CA ALA A 380 18.95 -6.91 -35.45
C ALA A 380 17.54 -7.43 -35.09
N GLU A 381 17.45 -8.65 -34.60
CA GLU A 381 16.17 -9.23 -34.17
C GLU A 381 15.77 -8.76 -32.79
N THR A 382 14.48 -8.56 -32.61
CA THR A 382 13.86 -8.29 -31.30
C THR A 382 12.96 -9.47 -30.91
N ILE A 383 13.28 -10.11 -29.80
CA ILE A 383 12.44 -11.13 -29.15
C ILE A 383 11.46 -10.44 -28.22
N THR A 384 10.18 -10.74 -28.35
CA THR A 384 9.10 -10.25 -27.48
C THR A 384 8.44 -11.43 -26.77
N VAL A 385 8.23 -11.29 -25.46
CA VAL A 385 7.49 -12.25 -24.61
C VAL A 385 6.11 -11.70 -24.32
N SER A 386 5.06 -12.47 -24.56
CA SER A 386 3.69 -12.09 -24.23
C SER A 386 3.03 -13.17 -23.38
N PRO A 387 2.26 -12.82 -22.34
CA PRO A 387 1.34 -13.75 -21.71
C PRO A 387 0.32 -14.29 -22.72
N VAL A 388 0.00 -15.56 -22.64
CA VAL A 388 -1.16 -16.12 -23.35
C VAL A 388 -2.45 -15.64 -22.65
N ALA A 389 -3.47 -15.38 -23.43
CA ALA A 389 -4.73 -14.86 -22.88
C ALA A 389 -5.32 -15.79 -21.81
N ASN A 390 -5.64 -15.26 -20.63
CA ASN A 390 -6.24 -15.98 -19.51
C ASN A 390 -5.41 -17.18 -19.02
N SER A 391 -4.08 -17.09 -19.07
CA SER A 391 -3.19 -18.15 -18.58
C SER A 391 -2.28 -17.73 -17.42
N ILE A 392 -2.13 -16.43 -17.17
CA ILE A 392 -1.32 -15.88 -16.09
C ILE A 392 -2.19 -14.97 -15.23
N PHE A 393 -2.30 -15.29 -13.96
CA PHE A 393 -3.14 -14.59 -12.98
C PHE A 393 -2.31 -14.18 -11.77
N ASP A 394 -2.76 -13.15 -11.05
CA ASP A 394 -2.34 -12.86 -9.69
C ASP A 394 -3.05 -13.75 -8.66
N LEU A 395 -2.78 -13.50 -7.39
CA LEU A 395 -3.45 -14.16 -6.27
C LEU A 395 -4.95 -13.82 -6.20
N ALA A 396 -5.37 -12.65 -6.69
CA ALA A 396 -6.74 -12.18 -6.68
C ALA A 396 -7.57 -12.71 -7.88
N GLY A 397 -6.90 -13.27 -8.88
CA GLY A 397 -7.53 -13.82 -10.08
C GLY A 397 -7.60 -12.84 -11.24
N ASN A 398 -6.89 -11.70 -11.18
CA ASN A 398 -6.79 -10.79 -12.32
C ASN A 398 -5.85 -11.38 -13.37
N ALA A 399 -6.31 -11.43 -14.62
CA ALA A 399 -5.54 -11.99 -15.74
C ALA A 399 -4.53 -10.96 -16.28
N SER A 400 -3.28 -11.37 -16.47
CA SER A 400 -2.26 -10.58 -17.16
C SER A 400 -2.68 -10.27 -18.59
N ALA A 401 -2.53 -9.00 -18.99
CA ALA A 401 -2.81 -8.59 -20.37
C ALA A 401 -1.81 -9.24 -21.35
N THR A 402 -2.27 -9.60 -22.54
CA THR A 402 -1.40 -10.14 -23.61
C THR A 402 -0.44 -9.11 -24.16
N SER A 403 -0.81 -7.82 -24.11
CA SER A 403 0.06 -6.70 -24.48
C SER A 403 0.79 -6.19 -23.24
N GLN A 404 2.10 -6.24 -23.25
CA GLN A 404 2.96 -5.87 -22.13
C GLN A 404 3.96 -4.79 -22.55
N ASN A 405 4.45 -4.03 -21.58
CA ASN A 405 5.60 -3.15 -21.72
C ASN A 405 6.86 -3.86 -21.17
N ASN A 406 8.04 -3.41 -21.56
CA ASN A 406 9.34 -3.93 -21.05
C ASN A 406 9.59 -5.43 -21.31
N ASN A 407 8.83 -6.04 -22.22
CA ASN A 407 8.81 -7.48 -22.50
C ASN A 407 9.63 -7.88 -23.73
N ALA A 408 10.39 -6.97 -24.33
CA ALA A 408 11.15 -7.19 -25.55
C ALA A 408 12.64 -6.90 -25.37
N LYS A 409 13.50 -7.71 -26.04
CA LYS A 409 14.96 -7.53 -26.07
C LYS A 409 15.53 -7.85 -27.45
N THR A 410 16.49 -7.03 -27.86
CA THR A 410 17.28 -7.29 -29.08
C THR A 410 18.23 -8.44 -28.81
N THR A 411 18.35 -9.34 -29.79
CA THR A 411 19.35 -10.44 -29.77
C THR A 411 20.78 -9.88 -29.75
N ILE A 412 21.69 -10.67 -29.23
CA ILE A 412 23.12 -10.39 -29.33
C ILE A 412 23.61 -10.97 -30.63
N ASP A 413 24.44 -10.22 -31.35
CA ASP A 413 25.05 -10.68 -32.59
C ASP A 413 25.94 -11.92 -32.35
N LYS A 414 25.63 -13.00 -33.07
CA LYS A 414 26.32 -14.29 -33.07
C LYS A 414 26.68 -14.73 -34.48
N LEU A 415 26.43 -13.87 -35.48
CA LEU A 415 26.87 -14.13 -36.83
C LEU A 415 28.33 -13.74 -36.98
N GLY A 416 29.04 -14.51 -37.73
CA GLY A 416 30.37 -14.09 -38.19
C GLY A 416 30.25 -13.00 -39.27
N PRO A 417 31.25 -12.13 -39.44
CA PRO A 417 31.24 -11.01 -40.38
C PRO A 417 31.05 -11.52 -41.82
N PRO A 418 29.91 -11.20 -42.49
CA PRO A 418 29.67 -11.66 -43.85
C PRO A 418 30.51 -10.85 -44.86
N ILE A 419 30.98 -11.53 -45.88
CA ILE A 419 31.64 -10.88 -47.06
C ILE A 419 30.52 -10.25 -47.90
N THR A 420 30.63 -8.94 -48.13
CA THR A 420 29.68 -8.15 -48.93
C THR A 420 30.20 -7.81 -50.33
N GLY A 421 31.47 -7.96 -50.52
CA GLY A 421 32.09 -7.68 -51.85
C GLY A 421 33.47 -8.29 -51.99
N VAL A 422 33.78 -8.70 -53.20
CA VAL A 422 35.12 -9.09 -53.63
C VAL A 422 35.42 -8.39 -54.93
N VAL A 423 36.54 -7.67 -54.95
CA VAL A 423 37.03 -7.00 -56.17
C VAL A 423 38.42 -7.50 -56.47
N VAL A 424 38.64 -8.07 -57.68
CA VAL A 424 39.94 -8.50 -58.14
C VAL A 424 40.56 -7.35 -58.92
N ALA A 425 41.83 -7.05 -58.67
CA ALA A 425 42.57 -6.02 -59.41
C ALA A 425 42.69 -6.40 -60.87
N ASN A 426 42.77 -5.39 -61.79
CA ASN A 426 42.83 -5.61 -63.21
C ASN A 426 44.06 -6.37 -63.63
N ASP A 427 45.12 -6.37 -62.83
CA ASP A 427 46.38 -7.09 -63.08
C ASP A 427 46.38 -8.50 -62.44
N ASN A 428 45.25 -8.91 -61.83
CA ASN A 428 45.07 -10.16 -61.10
C ASN A 428 46.05 -10.36 -59.94
N SER A 429 46.65 -9.27 -59.42
CA SER A 429 47.68 -9.35 -58.39
C SER A 429 47.05 -9.42 -56.96
N THR A 430 45.87 -8.86 -56.80
CA THR A 430 45.19 -8.77 -55.49
C THR A 430 43.70 -8.95 -55.62
N ALA A 431 43.07 -9.43 -54.52
CA ALA A 431 41.64 -9.44 -54.34
C ALA A 431 41.32 -8.64 -53.04
N ALA A 432 40.49 -7.57 -53.16
CA ALA A 432 40.02 -6.82 -52.08
C ALA A 432 38.70 -7.46 -51.57
N VAL A 433 38.60 -7.80 -50.27
CA VAL A 433 37.44 -8.38 -49.65
C VAL A 433 36.82 -7.35 -48.69
N THR A 434 35.53 -7.07 -48.88
CA THR A 434 34.76 -6.17 -48.01
C THR A 434 33.83 -6.98 -47.13
N PHE A 435 33.86 -6.71 -45.83
CA PHE A 435 32.93 -7.28 -44.86
C PHE A 435 31.85 -6.27 -44.49
N ALA A 436 30.67 -6.75 -44.07
CA ALA A 436 29.59 -5.91 -43.59
C ALA A 436 29.91 -5.23 -42.25
N GLU A 437 30.84 -5.81 -41.50
CA GLU A 437 31.27 -5.36 -40.19
C GLU A 437 32.76 -5.60 -39.95
N ALA A 438 33.31 -5.17 -38.83
CA ALA A 438 34.71 -5.40 -38.47
C ALA A 438 34.99 -6.89 -38.29
N ALA A 439 35.95 -7.41 -39.06
CA ALA A 439 36.36 -8.81 -39.02
C ALA A 439 37.73 -8.95 -38.32
N TYR A 440 37.83 -9.91 -37.41
CA TYR A 440 39.02 -10.18 -36.62
C TYR A 440 39.42 -11.66 -36.70
N PRO A 441 40.73 -11.99 -36.57
CA PRO A 441 41.19 -13.36 -36.60
C PRO A 441 40.92 -14.16 -35.33
N SER A 442 40.41 -13.53 -34.27
CA SER A 442 40.15 -14.14 -32.99
C SER A 442 38.81 -13.73 -32.40
N ALA A 443 38.21 -14.59 -31.56
CA ALA A 443 36.99 -14.33 -30.84
C ALA A 443 37.11 -13.20 -29.78
N ALA A 444 38.31 -12.72 -29.49
CA ALA A 444 38.57 -11.59 -28.61
C ALA A 444 38.42 -10.23 -29.30
N ASN A 445 37.95 -10.18 -30.56
CA ASN A 445 37.79 -8.98 -31.39
C ASN A 445 39.09 -8.17 -31.46
N SER A 446 40.22 -8.83 -31.62
CA SER A 446 41.53 -8.23 -31.65
C SER A 446 42.44 -8.84 -32.73
N GLY A 447 43.40 -8.07 -33.22
CA GLY A 447 44.33 -8.43 -34.28
C GLY A 447 43.83 -8.04 -35.67
N ASN A 448 44.75 -8.02 -36.62
CA ASN A 448 44.43 -7.75 -38.03
C ASN A 448 44.34 -9.08 -38.78
N LEU A 449 43.39 -9.18 -39.71
CA LEU A 449 43.31 -10.29 -40.64
C LEU A 449 44.59 -10.32 -41.52
N VAL A 450 45.09 -11.51 -41.76
CA VAL A 450 46.25 -11.78 -42.63
C VAL A 450 45.83 -12.72 -43.77
N ALA A 451 46.65 -12.82 -44.80
CA ALA A 451 46.36 -13.64 -46.02
C ALA A 451 46.05 -15.10 -45.65
N ALA A 452 46.64 -15.63 -44.58
CA ALA A 452 46.37 -17.02 -44.08
C ALA A 452 44.97 -17.25 -43.55
N ASP A 453 44.23 -16.20 -43.22
CA ASP A 453 42.85 -16.27 -42.75
C ASP A 453 41.84 -16.48 -43.90
N PHE A 454 42.32 -16.40 -45.14
CA PHE A 454 41.51 -16.56 -46.35
C PHE A 454 41.90 -17.81 -47.13
N LYS A 455 40.94 -18.48 -47.72
CA LYS A 455 41.16 -19.50 -48.77
C LYS A 455 40.58 -19.02 -50.08
N LEU A 456 41.42 -18.96 -51.08
CA LEU A 456 41.00 -18.62 -52.41
C LEU A 456 40.77 -19.92 -53.19
N PHE A 457 39.62 -20.05 -53.84
CA PHE A 457 39.32 -21.15 -54.76
C PHE A 457 39.12 -20.58 -56.15
N ILE A 458 39.78 -21.20 -57.15
CA ILE A 458 39.56 -20.92 -58.57
C ILE A 458 38.75 -22.11 -59.09
N THR A 459 37.57 -21.89 -59.60
CA THR A 459 36.68 -22.91 -60.20
C THR A 459 36.58 -22.67 -61.69
#